data_c2603ffd201bb7f60184242380d26e71
#
_entry.id   c2603ffd201bb7f60184242380d26e71
#
_cell.length_a   1.000
_cell.length_b   1.000
_cell.length_c   1.000
_cell.angle_alpha   90.00
_cell.angle_beta   90.00
_cell.angle_gamma   90.00
#
_symmetry.space_group_name_H-M   'P 1'
#
loop_
_entity.id
_entity.type
_entity.pdbx_description
1 polymer ?
#
loop_
_entity_poly.entity_id
_entity_poly.type
_entity_poly.pdbx_seq_one_letter_code
_entity_poly.pdbx_strand_id
1 'polypeptide(L)'
;MWRSILAIAALGLMTPVPALATDCRVTGWPSAFGVNMTAYFAVRSGETCKFPIRIPGMMKSSGVAQAPAHGRISQLNLTTFTYAAARGYKGADSFAIYGEGEGPYGSGRSVISVNATIQ
;
A
#
# COMPACT_ATOMS: atom_id res chain seq x y z
N MET A 1 -38.15 -37.48 3.00
CA MET A 1 -37.02 -37.82 3.72
C MET A 1 -35.73 -37.48 3.13
N TRP A 2 -35.62 -37.21 2.05
CA TRP A 2 -34.42 -36.89 1.42
C TRP A 2 -34.26 -35.45 1.13
N ARG A 3 -35.14 -34.73 1.49
CA ARG A 3 -35.14 -33.37 1.18
C ARG A 3 -34.04 -32.59 1.83
N SER A 4 -33.60 -32.99 2.95
CA SER A 4 -32.58 -32.24 3.65
C SER A 4 -31.28 -32.09 2.91
N ILE A 5 -31.08 -32.93 1.94
CA ILE A 5 -29.85 -32.91 1.20
C ILE A 5 -29.63 -31.61 0.41
N LEU A 6 -30.71 -31.02 0.04
CA LEU A 6 -30.62 -29.84 -0.78
C LEU A 6 -29.97 -28.67 -0.13
N ALA A 7 -30.21 -28.53 1.15
CA ALA A 7 -29.65 -27.40 1.87
C ALA A 7 -28.13 -27.44 1.91
N ILE A 8 -27.60 -28.62 1.90
CA ILE A 8 -26.15 -28.77 2.01
C ILE A 8 -25.45 -28.31 0.76
N ALA A 9 -26.02 -28.58 -0.35
CA ALA A 9 -25.42 -28.21 -1.62
C ALA A 9 -25.26 -26.71 -1.74
N ALA A 10 -26.18 -25.97 -1.20
CA ALA A 10 -26.12 -24.52 -1.30
C ALA A 10 -24.94 -23.94 -0.57
N LEU A 11 -24.57 -24.53 0.55
CA LEU A 11 -23.47 -24.01 1.33
C LEU A 11 -22.12 -24.20 0.65
N GLY A 12 -21.98 -25.27 -0.11
CA GLY A 12 -20.74 -25.50 -0.79
C GLY A 12 -20.42 -24.52 -1.91
N LEU A 13 -21.42 -23.74 -2.28
CA LEU A 13 -21.23 -22.77 -3.35
C LEU A 13 -20.73 -21.41 -2.86
N MET A 14 -20.65 -21.24 -1.58
CA MET A 14 -20.19 -19.98 -1.00
C MET A 14 -18.69 -19.91 -1.04
N THR A 15 -18.16 -19.42 -2.12
CA THR A 15 -16.72 -19.18 -2.24
C THR A 15 -16.43 -17.73 -1.91
N PRO A 16 -15.36 -17.46 -1.15
CA PRO A 16 -14.99 -16.10 -0.87
C PRO A 16 -14.54 -15.40 -2.14
N VAL A 17 -15.00 -14.19 -2.33
CA VAL A 17 -14.52 -13.33 -3.40
C VAL A 17 -13.28 -12.62 -2.90
N PRO A 18 -12.16 -12.66 -3.66
CA PRO A 18 -10.98 -11.92 -3.24
C PRO A 18 -11.31 -10.44 -3.09
N ALA A 19 -10.94 -9.88 -1.97
CA ALA A 19 -11.11 -8.46 -1.75
C ALA A 19 -10.15 -7.70 -2.64
N LEU A 20 -10.66 -6.72 -3.38
CA LEU A 20 -9.80 -5.82 -4.12
C LEU A 20 -9.11 -4.88 -3.15
N ALA A 21 -7.83 -4.59 -3.39
CA ALA A 21 -7.12 -3.62 -2.59
C ALA A 21 -7.75 -2.25 -2.77
N THR A 22 -8.04 -1.58 -1.67
CA THR A 22 -8.50 -0.20 -1.69
C THR A 22 -7.30 0.72 -1.84
N ASP A 23 -7.55 1.97 -2.21
CA ASP A 23 -6.47 2.94 -2.30
C ASP A 23 -6.08 3.44 -0.91
N CYS A 24 -4.77 3.47 -0.65
CA CYS A 24 -4.27 4.17 0.51
C CYS A 24 -4.39 5.66 0.23
N ARG A 25 -4.99 6.41 1.13
CA ARG A 25 -5.10 7.86 0.98
C ARG A 25 -3.86 8.51 1.56
N VAL A 26 -2.79 8.46 0.80
CA VAL A 26 -1.50 8.97 1.23
C VAL A 26 -1.43 10.48 0.98
N THR A 27 -0.98 11.20 2.00
CA THR A 27 -0.72 12.63 1.90
C THR A 27 0.74 12.90 2.23
N GLY A 28 1.29 13.99 1.70
CA GLY A 28 2.68 14.36 1.98
C GLY A 28 3.66 13.98 0.90
N TRP A 29 3.22 13.86 -0.35
CA TRP A 29 4.10 13.54 -1.47
C TRP A 29 5.13 14.66 -1.73
N PRO A 30 6.35 14.30 -2.17
CA PRO A 30 7.35 15.28 -2.56
C PRO A 30 6.86 16.16 -3.69
N SER A 31 7.24 17.43 -3.67
CA SER A 31 6.91 18.38 -4.73
C SER A 31 7.82 18.24 -5.94
N ALA A 32 8.95 17.55 -5.82
CA ALA A 32 9.92 17.38 -6.89
C ALA A 32 10.79 16.16 -6.61
N PHE A 33 11.36 15.60 -7.67
CA PHE A 33 12.41 14.60 -7.50
C PHE A 33 13.63 15.25 -6.83
N GLY A 34 14.28 14.49 -5.95
CA GLY A 34 15.41 14.98 -5.17
C GLY A 34 15.02 15.56 -3.82
N VAL A 35 13.73 15.67 -3.54
CA VAL A 35 13.22 16.17 -2.25
C VAL A 35 12.71 15.01 -1.41
N ASN A 36 13.15 14.94 -0.16
CA ASN A 36 12.69 13.95 0.79
C ASN A 36 11.48 14.52 1.54
N MET A 37 10.49 13.67 1.79
CA MET A 37 9.27 14.07 2.49
C MET A 37 8.80 12.96 3.41
N THR A 38 7.90 13.35 4.32
CA THR A 38 7.19 12.40 5.17
C THR A 38 5.74 12.36 4.74
N ALA A 39 5.23 11.17 4.52
CA ALA A 39 3.86 10.93 4.08
C ALA A 39 3.09 10.18 5.16
N TYR A 40 1.78 10.25 5.09
CA TYR A 40 0.89 9.70 6.12
C TYR A 40 -0.32 9.04 5.47
N PHE A 41 -0.78 7.94 6.04
CA PHE A 41 -2.07 7.36 5.72
C PHE A 41 -2.58 6.50 6.87
N ALA A 42 -3.85 6.13 6.80
CA ALA A 42 -4.46 5.22 7.77
C ALA A 42 -5.04 4.02 7.02
N VAL A 43 -5.02 2.87 7.69
CA VAL A 43 -5.54 1.61 7.15
C VAL A 43 -6.03 0.77 8.33
N ARG A 44 -6.99 -0.11 8.07
CA ARG A 44 -7.47 -1.02 9.10
C ARG A 44 -6.59 -2.24 9.22
N SER A 45 -6.52 -2.77 10.43
CA SER A 45 -5.81 -4.01 10.71
C SER A 45 -6.27 -5.13 9.76
N GLY A 46 -5.31 -5.82 9.17
CA GLY A 46 -5.58 -6.92 8.26
C GLY A 46 -5.95 -6.51 6.83
N GLU A 47 -6.12 -5.23 6.57
CA GLU A 47 -6.46 -4.78 5.23
C GLU A 47 -5.22 -4.46 4.41
N THR A 48 -5.38 -4.54 3.10
CA THR A 48 -4.35 -4.17 2.14
C THR A 48 -4.83 -2.98 1.35
N CYS A 49 -3.98 -1.98 1.19
CA CYS A 49 -4.26 -0.85 0.32
C CYS A 49 -3.13 -0.63 -0.67
N LYS A 50 -3.43 0.07 -1.73
CA LYS A 50 -2.49 0.31 -2.82
C LYS A 50 -2.31 1.81 -3.01
N PHE A 51 -1.11 2.22 -3.37
CA PHE A 51 -0.82 3.63 -3.62
C PHE A 51 0.26 3.79 -4.70
N PRO A 52 0.12 4.80 -5.56
CA PRO A 52 1.18 5.16 -6.48
C PRO A 52 2.11 6.19 -5.84
N ILE A 53 3.36 6.21 -6.25
CA ILE A 53 4.23 7.34 -5.92
C ILE A 53 3.83 8.51 -6.81
N ARG A 54 3.61 9.66 -6.18
CA ARG A 54 3.19 10.88 -6.90
C ARG A 54 4.25 11.95 -6.76
N ILE A 55 5.12 12.03 -7.76
CA ILE A 55 6.14 13.09 -7.86
C ILE A 55 6.10 13.59 -9.29
N PRO A 56 6.03 14.91 -9.50
CA PRO A 56 5.97 15.45 -10.87
C PRO A 56 7.19 15.08 -11.70
N GLY A 57 6.96 14.43 -12.82
CA GLY A 57 8.03 14.05 -13.74
C GLY A 57 8.00 12.58 -14.11
N MET A 58 9.14 12.08 -14.53
CA MET A 58 9.29 10.71 -14.98
C MET A 58 10.15 9.93 -14.00
N MET A 59 9.59 8.85 -13.49
CA MET A 59 10.30 7.95 -12.59
C MET A 59 11.16 6.99 -13.38
N LYS A 60 12.41 6.83 -12.97
CA LYS A 60 13.37 5.92 -13.60
C LYS A 60 13.61 4.68 -12.78
N SER A 61 13.61 4.81 -11.46
CA SER A 61 13.75 3.67 -10.57
C SER A 61 13.02 3.94 -9.26
N SER A 62 12.68 2.88 -8.54
CA SER A 62 11.96 2.97 -7.28
C SER A 62 12.16 1.69 -6.50
N GLY A 63 11.87 1.74 -5.22
CA GLY A 63 11.95 0.57 -4.37
C GLY A 63 11.61 0.86 -2.94
N VAL A 64 11.81 -0.15 -2.10
CA VAL A 64 11.59 -0.05 -0.66
C VAL A 64 12.93 0.28 -0.03
N ALA A 65 12.99 1.40 0.69
CA ALA A 65 14.21 1.82 1.41
C ALA A 65 14.23 1.25 2.82
N GLN A 66 13.08 1.07 3.44
CA GLN A 66 12.96 0.50 4.77
C GLN A 66 11.64 -0.24 4.88
N ALA A 67 11.70 -1.50 5.29
CA ALA A 67 10.51 -2.33 5.46
C ALA A 67 9.73 -1.94 6.72
N PRO A 68 8.41 -2.11 6.73
CA PRO A 68 7.61 -1.85 7.93
C PRO A 68 7.79 -2.96 8.97
N ALA A 69 7.52 -2.61 10.23
CA ALA A 69 7.61 -3.57 11.33
C ALA A 69 6.31 -4.36 11.52
N HIS A 70 5.17 -3.75 11.19
CA HIS A 70 3.85 -4.31 11.48
C HIS A 70 3.00 -4.49 10.24
N GLY A 71 3.64 -4.69 9.10
CA GLY A 71 2.97 -4.88 7.84
C GLY A 71 3.92 -5.38 6.77
N ARG A 72 3.43 -5.41 5.55
CA ARG A 72 4.21 -5.86 4.40
C ARG A 72 4.03 -4.89 3.25
N ILE A 73 5.14 -4.44 2.69
CA ILE A 73 5.16 -3.64 1.48
C ILE A 73 5.48 -4.55 0.30
N SER A 74 4.72 -4.41 -0.77
CA SER A 74 5.00 -5.10 -2.04
C SER A 74 5.00 -4.08 -3.16
N GLN A 75 5.91 -4.23 -4.09
CA GLN A 75 5.98 -3.37 -5.26
C GLN A 75 5.33 -4.06 -6.44
N LEU A 76 4.31 -3.43 -7.02
CA LEU A 76 3.58 -3.99 -8.17
C LEU A 76 4.23 -3.61 -9.49
N ASN A 77 4.72 -2.38 -9.59
CA ASN A 77 5.40 -1.87 -10.76
C ASN A 77 6.24 -0.66 -10.35
N LEU A 78 6.81 0.02 -11.32
CA LEU A 78 7.72 1.13 -11.07
C LEU A 78 7.14 2.23 -10.17
N THR A 79 5.84 2.46 -10.24
CA THR A 79 5.20 3.57 -9.53
C THR A 79 4.23 3.14 -8.44
N THR A 80 3.89 1.87 -8.34
CA THR A 80 2.78 1.44 -7.50
C THR A 80 3.21 0.40 -6.47
N PHE A 81 2.79 0.62 -5.23
CA PHE A 81 3.07 -0.26 -4.11
C PHE A 81 1.78 -0.65 -3.42
N THR A 82 1.82 -1.75 -2.68
CA THR A 82 0.74 -2.13 -1.75
C THR A 82 1.31 -2.22 -0.34
N TYR A 83 0.49 -1.88 0.62
CA TYR A 83 0.78 -2.07 2.03
C TYR A 83 -0.29 -2.98 2.63
N ALA A 84 0.12 -4.07 3.25
CA ALA A 84 -0.77 -4.99 3.95
C ALA A 84 -0.52 -4.87 5.44
N ALA A 85 -1.52 -4.38 6.18
CA ALA A 85 -1.42 -4.24 7.62
C ALA A 85 -1.54 -5.60 8.29
N ALA A 86 -0.69 -5.86 9.29
CA ALA A 86 -0.72 -7.11 10.02
C ALA A 86 -2.04 -7.27 10.75
N ARG A 87 -2.64 -8.44 10.62
CA ARG A 87 -3.89 -8.74 11.30
C ARG A 87 -3.67 -8.75 12.80
N GLY A 88 -4.54 -8.05 13.52
CA GLY A 88 -4.50 -8.00 14.97
C GLY A 88 -3.64 -6.90 15.55
N TYR A 89 -2.83 -6.22 14.75
CA TYR A 89 -2.06 -5.08 15.22
C TYR A 89 -2.81 -3.78 14.99
N LYS A 90 -2.83 -2.91 16.00
CA LYS A 90 -3.36 -1.55 15.91
C LYS A 90 -2.33 -0.60 16.48
N GLY A 91 -2.14 0.52 15.83
CA GLY A 91 -1.16 1.51 16.26
C GLY A 91 -0.34 2.03 15.10
N ALA A 92 0.85 2.51 15.41
CA ALA A 92 1.73 3.13 14.43
C ALA A 92 2.61 2.10 13.74
N ASP A 93 2.85 2.31 12.46
CA ASP A 93 3.85 1.61 11.69
C ASP A 93 4.53 2.60 10.77
N SER A 94 5.75 2.30 10.37
CA SER A 94 6.47 3.19 9.47
C SER A 94 7.34 2.38 8.52
N PHE A 95 7.51 2.92 7.33
CA PHE A 95 8.38 2.36 6.32
C PHE A 95 8.89 3.49 5.44
N ALA A 96 9.78 3.18 4.53
CA ALA A 96 10.27 4.18 3.58
C ALA A 96 10.36 3.57 2.20
N ILE A 97 10.01 4.36 1.22
CA ILE A 97 10.16 4.02 -0.20
C ILE A 97 10.99 5.12 -0.85
N TYR A 98 11.54 4.83 -2.01
CA TYR A 98 12.26 5.84 -2.76
C TYR A 98 11.80 5.84 -4.21
N GLY A 99 11.94 7.00 -4.83
CA GLY A 99 11.77 7.16 -6.25
C GLY A 99 12.89 8.02 -6.80
N GLU A 100 13.48 7.61 -7.90
CA GLU A 100 14.47 8.39 -8.63
C GLU A 100 13.94 8.75 -9.98
N GLY A 101 14.18 9.98 -10.40
CA GLY A 101 13.71 10.42 -11.70
C GLY A 101 14.05 11.86 -11.96
N GLU A 102 13.38 12.40 -12.98
CA GLU A 102 13.56 13.76 -13.44
C GLU A 102 12.19 14.38 -13.66
N GLY A 103 12.07 15.64 -13.32
CA GLY A 103 10.85 16.37 -13.52
C GLY A 103 11.10 17.86 -13.72
N PRO A 104 10.01 18.62 -13.89
CA PRO A 104 10.12 20.06 -14.18
C PRO A 104 10.65 20.85 -12.98
N TYR A 105 10.58 20.29 -11.77
CA TYR A 105 10.96 21.01 -10.55
C TYR A 105 12.19 20.45 -9.88
N GLY A 106 12.76 19.37 -10.39
CA GLY A 106 13.96 18.78 -9.83
C GLY A 106 14.22 17.38 -10.32
N SER A 107 15.40 16.88 -10.02
CA SER A 107 15.83 15.53 -10.39
C SER A 107 16.59 14.89 -9.25
N GLY A 108 16.67 13.57 -9.24
CA GLY A 108 17.40 12.80 -8.26
C GLY A 108 16.51 11.84 -7.49
N ARG A 109 17.01 11.41 -6.33
CA ARG A 109 16.31 10.45 -5.48
C ARG A 109 15.51 11.18 -4.43
N SER A 110 14.25 10.79 -4.28
CA SER A 110 13.39 11.20 -3.18
C SER A 110 13.17 10.00 -2.27
N VAL A 111 13.44 10.16 -0.99
CA VAL A 111 13.08 9.18 0.03
C VAL A 111 11.83 9.68 0.72
N ILE A 112 10.82 8.83 0.75
CA ILE A 112 9.54 9.14 1.35
C ILE A 112 9.39 8.25 2.57
N SER A 113 9.44 8.88 3.75
CA SER A 113 9.20 8.19 5.02
C SER A 113 7.71 8.18 5.25
N VAL A 114 7.12 6.99 5.32
CA VAL A 114 5.67 6.87 5.41
C VAL A 114 5.28 6.41 6.81
N ASN A 115 4.38 7.15 7.42
CA ASN A 115 3.79 6.79 8.70
C ASN A 115 2.38 6.29 8.48
N ALA A 116 2.14 5.05 8.85
CA ALA A 116 0.83 4.42 8.76
C ALA A 116 0.20 4.36 10.14
N THR A 117 -1.08 4.69 10.22
CA THR A 117 -1.88 4.46 11.42
C THR A 117 -2.79 3.28 11.16
N ILE A 118 -2.59 2.20 11.90
CA ILE A 118 -3.39 0.98 11.77
C ILE A 118 -4.50 1.02 12.80
N GLN A 119 -5.71 0.97 12.30
CA GLN A 119 -6.93 1.12 13.11
C GLN A 119 -7.64 -0.20 13.38
#